data_4fe673f2faa7f16a756e07156c808810
#
_entry.id   4fe673f2faa7f16a756e07156c808810
#
_cell.length_a   1.000
_cell.length_b   1.000
_cell.length_c   1.000
_cell.angle_alpha   90.00
_cell.angle_beta   90.00
_cell.angle_gamma   90.00
#
_symmetry.space_group_name_H-M   'P 1'
#
loop_
_entity.id
_entity.type
_entity.pdbx_description
1 polymer ?
#
loop_
_entity_poly.entity_id
_entity_poly.type
_entity_poly.pdbx_seq_one_letter_code
_entity_poly.pdbx_strand_id
1 'polypeptide(L)'
;MKFNSCTFCAAPWFQIRNDSNGRYRVCCSLEPDKSNFTDRKNFSWPCDTPEQYFNSDYVKYLRKNLNEGEKLPECRQCWDIESTGGKSLRQITNDTVTHNNGNNLLQTWL
;
A
#
# COMPACT_ATOMS: atom_id res chain seq x y z
N MET A 1 10.44 10.58 -6.75
CA MET A 1 10.59 9.77 -5.53
C MET A 1 11.58 8.65 -5.75
N LYS A 2 12.40 8.39 -4.78
CA LYS A 2 13.30 7.25 -4.83
C LYS A 2 12.73 6.14 -3.97
N PHE A 3 12.99 4.89 -4.33
CA PHE A 3 12.69 3.74 -3.49
C PHE A 3 13.74 3.68 -2.38
N ASN A 4 13.54 4.46 -1.32
CA ASN A 4 14.57 4.73 -0.32
C ASN A 4 14.71 3.66 0.76
N SER A 5 13.84 2.67 0.78
CA SER A 5 13.88 1.69 1.85
C SER A 5 13.66 0.26 1.34
N CYS A 6 14.17 -0.71 2.08
CA CYS A 6 13.94 -2.11 1.78
C CYS A 6 12.50 -2.55 2.11
N THR A 7 11.72 -1.70 2.77
CA THR A 7 10.31 -1.97 3.07
C THR A 7 9.36 -1.27 2.09
N PHE A 8 9.87 -0.55 1.11
CA PHE A 8 9.05 0.21 0.17
C PHE A 8 8.05 -0.69 -0.56
N CYS A 9 6.82 -0.17 -0.73
CA CYS A 9 5.79 -0.79 -1.55
C CYS A 9 5.12 0.29 -2.37
N ALA A 10 5.04 0.09 -3.69
CA ALA A 10 4.44 1.06 -4.59
C ALA A 10 2.90 1.09 -4.53
N ALA A 11 2.27 0.07 -3.97
CA ALA A 11 0.82 -0.06 -3.99
C ALA A 11 0.07 1.19 -3.49
N PRO A 12 0.46 1.85 -2.38
CA PRO A 12 -0.28 3.03 -1.91
C PRO A 12 -0.26 4.23 -2.87
N TRP A 13 0.61 4.22 -3.87
CA TRP A 13 0.68 5.29 -4.88
C TRP A 13 -0.04 4.95 -6.17
N PHE A 14 -0.33 3.67 -6.44
CA PHE A 14 -0.78 3.24 -7.76
C PHE A 14 -2.11 2.56 -7.79
N GLN A 15 -2.56 1.98 -6.69
CA GLN A 15 -3.73 1.11 -6.75
C GLN A 15 -4.66 1.28 -5.56
N ILE A 16 -5.92 1.03 -5.83
CA ILE A 16 -6.98 0.93 -4.84
C ILE A 16 -7.78 -0.31 -5.19
N ARG A 17 -8.06 -1.14 -4.20
CA ARG A 17 -8.93 -2.28 -4.38
C ARG A 17 -10.23 -2.06 -3.62
N ASN A 18 -11.30 -2.61 -4.16
CA ASN A 18 -12.61 -2.58 -3.52
C ASN A 18 -13.03 -4.01 -3.26
N ASP A 19 -13.16 -4.37 -1.99
CA ASP A 19 -13.53 -5.72 -1.60
C ASP A 19 -15.00 -6.01 -1.92
N SER A 20 -15.38 -7.28 -1.88
CA SER A 20 -16.75 -7.69 -2.13
C SER A 20 -17.76 -7.05 -1.17
N ASN A 21 -17.31 -6.63 0.03
CA ASN A 21 -18.14 -5.90 0.99
C ASN A 21 -18.12 -4.38 0.79
N GLY A 22 -17.47 -3.90 -0.27
CA GLY A 22 -17.38 -2.47 -0.58
C GLY A 22 -16.20 -1.75 0.06
N ARG A 23 -15.45 -2.38 0.93
CA ARG A 23 -14.35 -1.74 1.66
C ARG A 23 -13.14 -1.49 0.75
N TYR A 24 -12.50 -0.32 0.90
CA TYR A 24 -11.30 0.01 0.13
C TYR A 24 -10.03 -0.47 0.82
N ARG A 25 -9.07 -0.96 0.02
CA ARG A 25 -7.72 -1.30 0.45
C ARG A 25 -6.73 -0.96 -0.65
N VAL A 26 -5.47 -0.68 -0.26
CA VAL A 26 -4.42 -0.42 -1.26
C VAL A 26 -3.89 -1.70 -1.89
N CYS A 27 -4.02 -2.85 -1.23
CA CYS A 27 -3.67 -4.14 -1.82
C CYS A 27 -4.44 -5.27 -1.14
N CYS A 28 -4.52 -6.41 -1.83
CA CYS A 28 -5.29 -7.55 -1.31
C CYS A 28 -4.64 -8.26 -0.12
N SER A 29 -3.35 -8.04 0.11
CA SER A 29 -2.63 -8.63 1.24
C SER A 29 -2.61 -7.73 2.48
N LEU A 30 -3.15 -6.53 2.38
CA LEU A 30 -3.18 -5.61 3.52
C LEU A 30 -4.15 -6.11 4.59
N GLU A 31 -3.73 -6.06 5.84
CA GLU A 31 -4.56 -6.41 6.99
C GLU A 31 -4.78 -5.16 7.86
N PRO A 32 -5.74 -4.29 7.53
CA PRO A 32 -5.91 -3.00 8.21
C PRO A 32 -6.17 -3.14 9.71
N ASP A 33 -6.79 -4.24 10.14
CA ASP A 33 -7.12 -4.45 11.54
C ASP A 33 -5.87 -4.65 12.41
N LYS A 34 -4.72 -4.91 11.80
CA LYS A 34 -3.46 -5.07 12.52
C LYS A 34 -2.65 -3.77 12.59
N SER A 35 -3.19 -2.69 12.03
CA SER A 35 -2.49 -1.41 11.98
C SER A 35 -2.39 -0.75 13.35
N ASN A 36 -1.29 -0.03 13.57
CA ASN A 36 -1.13 0.84 14.73
C ASN A 36 -1.77 2.22 14.53
N PHE A 37 -2.32 2.49 13.37
CA PHE A 37 -3.01 3.75 13.07
C PHE A 37 -4.45 3.66 13.61
N THR A 38 -4.72 4.35 14.72
CA THR A 38 -5.96 4.17 15.47
C THR A 38 -7.13 5.04 15.03
N ASP A 39 -6.85 6.16 14.36
CA ASP A 39 -7.90 7.11 13.92
C ASP A 39 -8.43 6.78 12.53
N ARG A 40 -8.31 5.54 12.12
CA ARG A 40 -8.66 5.10 10.78
C ARG A 40 -10.17 5.04 10.59
N LYS A 41 -10.66 5.78 9.59
CA LYS A 41 -12.03 5.65 9.12
C LYS A 41 -12.13 4.42 8.20
N ASN A 42 -13.24 3.68 8.29
CA ASN A 42 -13.53 2.58 7.37
C ASN A 42 -14.18 3.14 6.10
N PHE A 43 -13.34 3.37 5.08
CA PHE A 43 -13.82 3.87 3.79
C PHE A 43 -14.46 2.72 3.01
N SER A 44 -15.66 2.96 2.48
CA SER A 44 -16.43 1.93 1.75
C SER A 44 -17.24 2.55 0.64
N TRP A 45 -17.36 1.82 -0.47
CA TRP A 45 -18.29 2.16 -1.54
C TRP A 45 -19.71 1.73 -1.12
N PRO A 46 -20.78 2.52 -1.38
CA PRO A 46 -20.78 3.78 -2.14
C PRO A 46 -20.67 5.04 -1.25
N CYS A 47 -20.47 4.90 0.05
CA CYS A 47 -20.46 6.06 0.97
C CYS A 47 -19.25 6.96 0.75
N ASP A 48 -18.13 6.39 0.32
CA ASP A 48 -16.89 7.11 0.10
C ASP A 48 -16.41 6.86 -1.31
N THR A 49 -15.72 7.85 -1.91
CA THR A 49 -15.13 7.70 -3.24
C THR A 49 -13.73 7.09 -3.14
N PRO A 50 -13.24 6.44 -4.22
CA PRO A 50 -11.85 5.98 -4.25
C PRO A 50 -10.85 7.10 -3.97
N GLU A 51 -11.12 8.30 -4.47
CA GLU A 51 -10.24 9.45 -4.28
C GLU A 51 -10.16 9.86 -2.82
N GLN A 52 -11.27 9.81 -2.09
CA GLN A 52 -11.28 10.11 -0.65
C GLN A 52 -10.40 9.13 0.11
N TYR A 53 -10.47 7.83 -0.21
CA TYR A 53 -9.62 6.83 0.40
C TYR A 53 -8.15 7.05 0.04
N PHE A 54 -7.88 7.28 -1.25
CA PHE A 54 -6.52 7.45 -1.77
C PHE A 54 -5.81 8.63 -1.11
N ASN A 55 -6.55 9.68 -0.76
CA ASN A 55 -6.02 10.89 -0.13
C ASN A 55 -6.24 10.92 1.38
N SER A 56 -6.64 9.80 1.96
CA SER A 56 -6.90 9.71 3.39
C SER A 56 -5.62 9.76 4.21
N ASP A 57 -5.77 10.12 5.47
CA ASP A 57 -4.65 10.13 6.42
C ASP A 57 -4.04 8.74 6.58
N TYR A 58 -4.86 7.69 6.51
CA TYR A 58 -4.37 6.32 6.61
C TYR A 58 -3.44 5.96 5.44
N VAL A 59 -3.84 6.27 4.21
CA VAL A 59 -2.99 5.96 3.05
C VAL A 59 -1.71 6.79 3.08
N LYS A 60 -1.79 8.05 3.53
CA LYS A 60 -0.60 8.88 3.74
C LYS A 60 0.34 8.26 4.78
N TYR A 61 -0.21 7.72 5.85
CA TYR A 61 0.55 7.00 6.87
C TYR A 61 1.27 5.79 6.26
N LEU A 62 0.59 5.00 5.42
CA LEU A 62 1.21 3.86 4.75
C LEU A 62 2.39 4.29 3.88
N ARG A 63 2.18 5.33 3.06
CA ARG A 63 3.23 5.85 2.17
C ARG A 63 4.46 6.30 2.96
N LYS A 64 4.24 7.09 3.99
CA LYS A 64 5.32 7.65 4.80
C LYS A 64 6.14 6.55 5.46
N ASN A 65 5.48 5.64 6.15
CA ASN A 65 6.17 4.62 6.95
C ASN A 65 6.90 3.60 6.07
N LEU A 66 6.29 3.17 4.97
CA LEU A 66 6.94 2.25 4.05
C LEU A 66 8.15 2.89 3.38
N ASN A 67 8.09 4.18 3.08
CA ASN A 67 9.22 4.89 2.50
C ASN A 67 10.35 5.13 3.51
N GLU A 68 10.04 5.19 4.79
CA GLU A 68 11.01 5.43 5.86
C GLU A 68 11.63 4.17 6.43
N GLY A 69 11.29 3.00 5.90
CA GLY A 69 11.90 1.74 6.33
C GLY A 69 11.12 0.97 7.38
N GLU A 70 9.90 1.37 7.69
CA GLU A 70 9.08 0.69 8.68
C GLU A 70 8.43 -0.57 8.12
N LYS A 71 8.51 -1.66 8.86
CA LYS A 71 7.78 -2.90 8.58
C LYS A 71 6.42 -2.82 9.25
N LEU A 72 5.41 -2.37 8.52
CA LEU A 72 4.08 -2.20 9.09
C LEU A 72 3.42 -3.55 9.39
N PRO A 73 2.78 -3.70 10.55
CA PRO A 73 2.13 -4.97 10.90
C PRO A 73 0.99 -5.36 9.97
N GLU A 74 0.30 -4.40 9.37
CA GLU A 74 -0.77 -4.68 8.40
C GLU A 74 -0.23 -5.29 7.10
N CYS A 75 1.07 -5.24 6.86
CA CYS A 75 1.72 -5.84 5.70
C CYS A 75 2.37 -7.18 6.04
N ARG A 76 1.96 -7.82 7.12
CA ARG A 76 2.56 -9.05 7.65
C ARG A 76 2.70 -10.15 6.61
N GLN A 77 1.72 -10.33 5.74
CA GLN A 77 1.78 -11.39 4.73
C GLN A 77 3.00 -11.24 3.82
N CYS A 78 3.33 -10.01 3.43
CA CYS A 78 4.51 -9.77 2.60
C CYS A 78 5.81 -10.08 3.37
N TRP A 79 5.90 -9.65 4.61
CA TRP A 79 7.09 -9.91 5.43
C TRP A 79 7.29 -11.39 5.67
N ASP A 80 6.22 -12.14 5.93
CA ASP A 80 6.28 -13.58 6.16
C ASP A 80 6.76 -14.32 4.91
N ILE A 81 6.23 -13.98 3.74
CA ILE A 81 6.63 -14.60 2.48
C ILE A 81 8.10 -14.32 2.19
N GLU A 82 8.53 -13.07 2.37
CA GLU A 82 9.91 -12.68 2.11
C GLU A 82 10.89 -13.37 3.05
N SER A 83 10.50 -13.61 4.30
CA SER A 83 11.33 -14.27 5.29
C SER A 83 11.61 -15.74 4.95
N THR A 84 10.76 -16.36 4.14
CA THR A 84 10.94 -17.75 3.68
C THR A 84 11.62 -17.83 2.33
N GLY A 85 12.07 -16.71 1.77
CA GLY A 85 12.70 -16.66 0.45
C GLY A 85 11.73 -16.58 -0.71
N GLY A 86 10.42 -16.45 -0.44
CA GLY A 86 9.40 -16.29 -1.47
C GLY A 86 9.32 -14.84 -1.97
N LYS A 87 8.61 -14.66 -3.08
CA LYS A 87 8.38 -13.34 -3.66
C LYS A 87 7.01 -12.83 -3.24
N SER A 88 6.99 -11.75 -2.48
CA SER A 88 5.77 -11.15 -1.95
C SER A 88 5.05 -10.31 -3.00
N LEU A 89 3.78 -10.00 -2.73
CA LEU A 89 3.01 -9.08 -3.57
C LEU A 89 3.66 -7.70 -3.62
N ARG A 90 4.28 -7.25 -2.53
CA ARG A 90 5.03 -5.99 -2.48
C ARG A 90 6.15 -5.98 -3.54
N GLN A 91 6.93 -7.05 -3.59
CA GLN A 91 8.05 -7.18 -4.53
C GLN A 91 7.54 -7.26 -5.97
N ILE A 92 6.46 -8.00 -6.20
CA ILE A 92 5.85 -8.12 -7.53
C ILE A 92 5.34 -6.75 -7.98
N THR A 93 4.66 -6.01 -7.11
CA THR A 93 4.14 -4.68 -7.42
C THR A 93 5.27 -3.71 -7.75
N ASN A 94 6.33 -3.71 -6.96
CA ASN A 94 7.49 -2.85 -7.20
C ASN A 94 8.15 -3.15 -8.54
N ASP A 95 8.31 -4.43 -8.86
CA ASP A 95 8.90 -4.86 -10.14
C ASP A 95 8.03 -4.42 -11.32
N THR A 96 6.72 -4.61 -11.22
CA THR A 96 5.77 -4.24 -12.27
C THR A 96 5.83 -2.74 -12.55
N VAL A 97 5.83 -1.94 -11.51
CA VAL A 97 5.91 -0.48 -11.63
C VAL A 97 7.22 -0.06 -12.29
N THR A 98 8.34 -0.66 -11.91
CA THR A 98 9.64 -0.36 -12.48
C THR A 98 9.72 -0.73 -13.96
N HIS A 99 9.26 -1.93 -14.31
CA HIS A 99 9.32 -2.43 -15.69
C HIS A 99 8.43 -1.63 -16.65
N ASN A 100 7.34 -1.07 -16.17
CA ASN A 100 6.37 -0.34 -16.99
C ASN A 100 6.56 1.18 -16.90
N ASN A 101 7.80 1.65 -16.73
CA ASN A 101 8.11 3.06 -16.55
C ASN A 101 7.44 3.66 -15.33
N GLY A 102 7.26 2.83 -14.31
CA GLY A 102 6.55 3.22 -13.09
C GLY A 102 7.23 4.36 -12.34
N ASN A 103 8.54 4.53 -12.50
CA ASN A 103 9.24 5.65 -11.88
C ASN A 103 8.67 7.00 -12.32
N ASN A 104 8.30 7.11 -13.60
CA ASN A 104 7.67 8.32 -14.12
C ASN A 104 6.28 8.51 -13.54
N LEU A 105 5.54 7.43 -13.38
CA LEU A 105 4.21 7.47 -12.77
C LEU A 105 4.30 7.88 -11.30
N LEU A 106 5.26 7.33 -10.55
CA LEU A 106 5.48 7.72 -9.17
C LEU A 106 5.78 9.20 -9.04
N GLN A 107 6.62 9.74 -9.92
CA GLN A 107 6.95 11.15 -9.95
C GLN A 107 5.72 12.03 -10.22
N THR A 108 4.81 11.53 -11.06
CA THR A 108 3.57 12.24 -11.37
C THR A 108 2.68 12.39 -10.15
N TRP A 109 2.64 11.37 -9.30
CA TRP A 109 1.80 11.36 -8.11
C TRP A 109 2.38 12.14 -6.93
N LEU A 110 3.64 12.43 -6.99
CA LEU A 110 4.34 13.14 -5.94
C LEU A 110 4.37 14.64 -6.19
#